data_c5689909ccf8f649b90430ae8766f26c
#
_entry.id   c5689909ccf8f649b90430ae8766f26c
#
_cell.length_a   1.000
_cell.length_b   1.000
_cell.length_c   1.000
_cell.angle_alpha   90.00
_cell.angle_beta   90.00
_cell.angle_gamma   90.00
#
_symmetry.space_group_name_H-M   'P 1'
#
loop_
_entity.id
_entity.type
_entity.pdbx_description
1 polymer ?
#
loop_
_entity_poly.entity_id
_entity_poly.type
_entity_poly.pdbx_seq_one_letter_code
_entity_poly.pdbx_strand_id
1 'polypeptide(L)'
;ITVEYLRQLEDLISVMHSRGVVHLDLRGLGNVLVRPDGTPGLIDFQAAMCTNHWPKGLRRILEAMDVSGALKRWKYFHPEAMGKERLERLEAINSVRRFWIFQGYFGIKRKKNQQKEH
;
A
#
# COMPACT_ATOMS: atom_id res chain seq x y z
N ILE A 1 13.79 4.32 -13.49
CA ILE A 1 13.42 4.77 -12.14
C ILE A 1 14.66 4.84 -11.28
N THR A 2 14.92 6.01 -10.71
CA THR A 2 16.10 6.29 -9.90
C THR A 2 15.81 6.10 -8.42
N VAL A 3 16.87 6.01 -7.60
CA VAL A 3 16.74 6.02 -6.14
C VAL A 3 16.06 7.31 -5.68
N GLU A 4 16.39 8.44 -6.28
CA GLU A 4 15.76 9.73 -5.96
C GLU A 4 14.26 9.72 -6.24
N TYR A 5 13.84 9.14 -7.37
CA TYR A 5 12.43 8.95 -7.68
C TYR A 5 11.71 8.17 -6.57
N LEU A 6 12.32 7.10 -6.07
CA LEU A 6 11.73 6.26 -5.03
C LEU A 6 11.62 7.01 -3.70
N ARG A 7 12.62 7.83 -3.35
CA ARG A 7 12.55 8.70 -2.17
C ARG A 7 11.44 9.73 -2.28
N GLN A 8 11.32 10.35 -3.44
CA GLN A 8 10.25 11.31 -3.71
C GLN A 8 8.87 10.65 -3.67
N LEU A 9 8.76 9.40 -4.12
CA LEU A 9 7.51 8.64 -4.02
C LEU A 9 7.13 8.39 -2.56
N GLU A 10 8.08 8.01 -1.72
CA GLU A 10 7.84 7.86 -0.27
C GLU A 10 7.35 9.18 0.35
N ASP A 11 8.00 10.29 0.00
CA ASP A 11 7.62 11.61 0.50
C ASP A 11 6.22 12.02 0.05
N LEU A 12 5.88 11.75 -1.20
CA LEU A 12 4.55 12.04 -1.76
C LEU A 12 3.46 11.26 -1.02
N ILE A 13 3.69 9.99 -0.77
CA ILE A 13 2.77 9.14 0.00
C ILE A 13 2.64 9.67 1.44
N SER A 14 3.74 10.06 2.05
CA SER A 14 3.74 10.63 3.40
C SER A 14 2.92 11.93 3.48
N VAL A 15 3.05 12.80 2.49
CA VAL A 15 2.25 14.03 2.41
C VAL A 15 0.76 13.71 2.26
N MET A 16 0.42 12.77 1.40
CA MET A 16 -0.96 12.31 1.23
C MET A 16 -1.55 11.80 2.54
N HIS A 17 -0.81 10.97 3.26
CA HIS A 17 -1.24 10.44 4.56
C HIS A 17 -1.37 11.54 5.61
N SER A 18 -0.49 12.54 5.59
CA SER A 18 -0.57 13.67 6.51
C SER A 18 -1.83 14.51 6.33
N ARG A 19 -2.41 14.45 5.14
CA ARG A 19 -3.69 15.11 4.80
C ARG A 19 -4.90 14.21 5.05
N GLY A 20 -4.70 13.02 5.62
CA GLY A 20 -5.76 12.11 5.99
C GLY A 20 -6.34 11.32 4.83
N VAL A 21 -5.60 11.14 3.75
CA VAL A 21 -6.03 10.39 2.56
C VAL A 21 -5.18 9.15 2.40
N VAL A 22 -5.80 8.01 2.11
CA VAL A 22 -5.13 6.77 1.69
C VAL A 22 -5.58 6.45 0.26
N HIS A 23 -4.64 5.98 -0.57
CA HIS A 23 -4.92 5.67 -1.97
C HIS A 23 -5.50 4.26 -2.15
N LEU A 24 -4.92 3.29 -1.48
CA LEU A 24 -5.32 1.88 -1.43
C LEU A 24 -5.07 1.06 -2.70
N ASP A 25 -4.52 1.66 -3.75
CA ASP A 25 -4.25 0.96 -5.02
C ASP A 25 -2.85 1.26 -5.59
N LEU A 26 -1.89 1.61 -4.73
CA LEU A 26 -0.53 1.96 -5.15
C LEU A 26 0.33 0.74 -5.50
N ARG A 27 -0.09 -0.47 -5.14
CA ARG A 27 0.61 -1.70 -5.52
C ARG A 27 0.39 -2.03 -7.00
N GLY A 28 -0.68 -1.52 -7.60
CA GLY A 28 -1.02 -1.76 -9.00
C GLY A 28 -0.11 -1.02 -9.95
N LEU A 29 0.12 -1.62 -11.12
CA LEU A 29 0.85 -0.98 -12.21
C LEU A 29 -0.02 0.14 -12.81
N GLY A 30 0.61 1.26 -13.14
CA GLY A 30 -0.06 2.37 -13.80
C GLY A 30 -0.65 3.43 -12.88
N ASN A 31 -0.71 3.21 -11.58
CA ASN A 31 -1.22 4.20 -10.62
C ASN A 31 -0.14 5.13 -10.08
N VAL A 32 1.12 4.80 -10.34
CA VAL A 32 2.27 5.65 -10.04
C VAL A 32 2.98 5.95 -11.37
N LEU A 33 3.07 7.22 -11.70
CA LEU A 33 3.62 7.66 -12.98
C LEU A 33 5.00 8.28 -12.80
N VAL A 34 5.78 8.26 -13.89
CA VAL A 34 6.99 9.07 -14.03
C VAL A 34 6.62 10.29 -14.85
N ARG A 35 6.71 11.47 -14.24
CA ARG A 35 6.45 12.74 -14.95
C ARG A 35 7.60 13.05 -15.91
N PRO A 36 7.40 13.95 -16.89
CA PRO A 36 8.46 14.34 -17.82
C PRO A 36 9.75 14.86 -17.16
N ASP A 37 9.62 15.44 -15.97
CA ASP A 37 10.79 15.93 -15.19
C ASP A 37 11.45 14.83 -14.35
N GLY A 38 10.97 13.57 -14.43
CA GLY A 38 11.49 12.43 -13.70
C GLY A 38 10.92 12.25 -12.29
N THR A 39 9.97 13.09 -11.86
CA THR A 39 9.34 12.98 -10.54
C THR A 39 8.13 12.05 -10.55
N PRO A 40 7.76 11.44 -9.39
CA PRO A 40 6.58 10.60 -9.33
C PRO A 40 5.28 11.38 -9.31
N GLY A 41 4.22 10.79 -9.87
CA GLY A 41 2.85 11.27 -9.77
C GLY A 41 1.91 10.12 -9.42
N LEU A 42 0.86 10.41 -8.66
CA LEU A 42 -0.17 9.44 -8.31
C LEU A 42 -1.44 9.73 -9.10
N ILE A 43 -2.04 8.66 -9.63
CA ILE A 43 -3.32 8.76 -10.35
C ILE A 43 -4.26 7.65 -9.88
N ASP A 44 -5.51 7.70 -10.36
CA ASP A 44 -6.55 6.71 -10.12
C ASP A 44 -6.90 6.56 -8.64
N PHE A 45 -7.51 7.63 -8.11
CA PHE A 45 -7.94 7.68 -6.71
C PHE A 45 -9.33 7.07 -6.47
N GLN A 46 -9.79 6.16 -7.34
CA GLN A 46 -11.13 5.56 -7.19
C GLN A 46 -11.33 4.81 -5.88
N ALA A 47 -10.28 4.14 -5.40
CA ALA A 47 -10.30 3.44 -4.13
C ALA A 47 -9.92 4.33 -2.93
N ALA A 48 -9.54 5.57 -3.17
CA ALA A 48 -9.04 6.47 -2.13
C ALA A 48 -10.11 6.80 -1.10
N MET A 49 -9.69 6.92 0.16
CA MET A 49 -10.57 7.20 1.28
C MET A 49 -9.97 8.27 2.19
N CYS A 50 -10.83 9.10 2.76
CA CYS A 50 -10.45 10.03 3.81
C CYS A 50 -10.58 9.33 5.16
N THR A 51 -9.49 9.29 5.93
CA THR A 51 -9.39 8.49 7.15
C THR A 51 -9.27 9.32 8.43
N ASN A 52 -9.52 10.65 8.35
CA ASN A 52 -9.33 11.57 9.48
C ASN A 52 -10.11 11.18 10.72
N HIS A 53 -11.30 10.59 10.57
CA HIS A 53 -12.18 10.21 11.67
C HIS A 53 -12.11 8.72 12.02
N TRP A 54 -11.18 7.98 11.42
CA TRP A 54 -11.06 6.56 11.63
C TRP A 54 -10.14 6.25 12.81
N PRO A 55 -10.31 5.09 13.48
CA PRO A 55 -9.40 4.68 14.54
C PRO A 55 -7.95 4.61 14.05
N LYS A 56 -7.01 5.05 14.89
CA LYS A 56 -5.59 5.12 14.54
C LYS A 56 -5.01 3.78 14.06
N GLY A 57 -5.42 2.68 14.69
CA GLY A 57 -4.95 1.35 14.31
C GLY A 57 -5.34 0.97 12.90
N LEU A 58 -6.59 1.25 12.50
CA LEU A 58 -7.08 1.01 11.15
C LEU A 58 -6.39 1.92 10.13
N ARG A 59 -6.22 3.20 10.47
CA ARG A 59 -5.50 4.15 9.61
C ARG A 59 -4.07 3.68 9.31
N ARG A 60 -3.34 3.22 10.34
CA ARG A 60 -1.98 2.71 10.18
C ARG A 60 -1.90 1.51 9.25
N ILE A 61 -2.88 0.62 9.30
CA ILE A 61 -2.96 -0.55 8.40
C ILE A 61 -3.15 -0.09 6.97
N LEU A 62 -4.09 0.82 6.71
CA LEU A 62 -4.38 1.31 5.37
C LEU A 62 -3.20 2.13 4.82
N GLU A 63 -2.58 2.97 5.64
CA GLU A 63 -1.38 3.70 5.26
C GLU A 63 -0.22 2.75 4.93
N ALA A 64 -0.07 1.66 5.68
CA ALA A 64 0.93 0.64 5.41
C ALA A 64 0.73 -0.04 4.05
N MET A 65 -0.51 -0.22 3.62
CA MET A 65 -0.81 -0.77 2.29
C MET A 65 -0.27 0.15 1.19
N ASP A 66 -0.44 1.46 1.33
CA ASP A 66 0.12 2.44 0.38
C ASP A 66 1.65 2.40 0.39
N VAL A 67 2.24 2.42 1.58
CA VAL A 67 3.71 2.35 1.73
C VAL A 67 4.27 1.08 1.11
N SER A 68 3.56 -0.04 1.20
CA SER A 68 4.00 -1.30 0.59
C SER A 68 4.14 -1.19 -0.93
N GLY A 69 3.35 -0.33 -1.58
CA GLY A 69 3.49 -0.05 -3.00
C GLY A 69 4.83 0.58 -3.35
N ALA A 70 5.28 1.56 -2.57
CA ALA A 70 6.60 2.18 -2.74
C ALA A 70 7.73 1.18 -2.42
N LEU A 71 7.61 0.43 -1.32
CA LEU A 71 8.62 -0.54 -0.90
C LEU A 71 8.79 -1.67 -1.91
N LYS A 72 7.70 -2.11 -2.53
CA LYS A 72 7.73 -3.10 -3.61
C LYS A 72 8.55 -2.58 -4.79
N ARG A 73 8.41 -1.29 -5.14
CA ARG A 73 9.19 -0.67 -6.21
C ARG A 73 10.67 -0.55 -5.85
N TRP A 74 10.99 -0.22 -4.61
CA TRP A 74 12.37 -0.28 -4.12
C TRP A 74 13.00 -1.64 -4.33
N LYS A 75 12.30 -2.69 -3.93
CA LYS A 75 12.77 -4.06 -4.05
C LYS A 75 12.98 -4.47 -5.50
N TYR A 76 12.10 -4.03 -6.38
CA TYR A 76 12.16 -4.38 -7.81
C TYR A 76 13.28 -3.63 -8.54
N PHE A 77 13.36 -2.30 -8.36
CA PHE A 77 14.27 -1.46 -9.14
C PHE A 77 15.64 -1.27 -8.52
N HIS A 78 15.72 -1.14 -7.21
CA HIS A 78 16.96 -0.86 -6.50
C HIS A 78 17.04 -1.63 -5.18
N PRO A 79 17.08 -2.97 -5.24
CA PRO A 79 17.10 -3.79 -4.01
C PRO A 79 18.33 -3.51 -3.13
N GLU A 80 19.46 -3.17 -3.72
CA GLU A 80 20.70 -2.87 -3.01
C GLU A 80 20.61 -1.55 -2.24
N ALA A 81 19.98 -0.54 -2.84
CA ALA A 81 19.81 0.77 -2.22
C ALA A 81 18.63 0.81 -1.23
N MET A 82 17.74 -0.16 -1.29
CA MET A 82 16.56 -0.27 -0.43
C MET A 82 16.91 -0.26 1.05
N GLY A 83 17.93 -1.01 1.44
CA GLY A 83 18.34 -1.14 2.82
C GLY A 83 17.52 -2.15 3.61
N LYS A 84 18.09 -2.57 4.74
CA LYS A 84 17.51 -3.61 5.59
C LYS A 84 16.19 -3.19 6.22
N GLU A 85 16.09 -1.93 6.66
CA GLU A 85 14.88 -1.43 7.33
C GLU A 85 13.66 -1.46 6.40
N ARG A 86 13.83 -1.02 5.14
CA ARG A 86 12.75 -1.04 4.16
C ARG A 86 12.34 -2.47 3.83
N LEU A 87 13.29 -3.37 3.70
CA LEU A 87 13.02 -4.78 3.40
C LEU A 87 12.24 -5.44 4.54
N GLU A 88 12.67 -5.24 5.77
CA GLU A 88 11.98 -5.78 6.95
C GLU A 88 10.56 -5.21 7.07
N ARG A 89 10.40 -3.93 6.80
CA ARG A 89 9.07 -3.28 6.81
C ARG A 89 8.15 -3.87 5.75
N LEU A 90 8.67 -4.08 4.53
CA LEU A 90 7.89 -4.70 3.45
C LEU A 90 7.47 -6.12 3.81
N GLU A 91 8.37 -6.91 4.37
CA GLU A 91 8.07 -8.27 4.80
C GLU A 91 7.01 -8.31 5.90
N ALA A 92 7.09 -7.39 6.86
CA ALA A 92 6.09 -7.26 7.92
C ALA A 92 4.71 -6.90 7.35
N ILE A 93 4.66 -5.93 6.44
CA ILE A 93 3.41 -5.52 5.79
C ILE A 93 2.82 -6.67 4.97
N ASN A 94 3.65 -7.38 4.21
CA ASN A 94 3.21 -8.52 3.40
C ASN A 94 2.67 -9.66 4.27
N SER A 95 3.23 -9.89 5.46
CA SER A 95 2.74 -10.88 6.41
C SER A 95 1.34 -10.54 6.92
N VAL A 96 1.12 -9.29 7.31
CA VAL A 96 -0.19 -8.79 7.75
C VAL A 96 -1.20 -8.88 6.61
N ARG A 97 -0.82 -8.48 5.40
CA ARG A 97 -1.66 -8.53 4.22
C ARG A 97 -2.09 -9.96 3.89
N ARG A 98 -1.18 -10.92 3.96
CA ARG A 98 -1.49 -12.36 3.74
C ARG A 98 -2.47 -12.88 4.78
N PHE A 99 -2.27 -12.50 6.04
CA PHE A 99 -3.18 -12.88 7.13
C PHE A 99 -4.60 -12.35 6.88
N TRP A 100 -4.73 -11.11 6.45
CA TRP A 100 -6.02 -10.49 6.18
C TRP A 100 -6.74 -11.13 4.99
N ILE A 101 -6.01 -11.44 3.92
CA ILE A 101 -6.55 -12.16 2.75
C ILE A 101 -7.05 -13.54 3.18
N PHE A 102 -6.27 -14.24 4.00
CA PHE A 102 -6.63 -15.57 4.51
C PHE A 102 -7.90 -15.51 5.37
N GLN A 103 -7.99 -14.56 6.29
CA GLN A 103 -9.19 -14.34 7.11
C GLN A 103 -10.41 -13.99 6.26
N GLY A 104 -10.24 -13.15 5.26
CA GLY A 104 -11.31 -12.80 4.33
C GLY A 104 -11.82 -14.01 3.55
N TYR A 105 -10.91 -14.86 3.06
CA TYR A 105 -11.26 -16.09 2.35
C TYR A 105 -12.06 -17.04 3.23
N PHE A 106 -11.61 -17.29 4.46
CA PHE A 106 -12.35 -18.14 5.40
C PHE A 106 -13.68 -17.54 5.83
N GLY A 107 -13.74 -16.23 5.99
CA GLY A 107 -14.98 -15.53 6.29
C GLY A 107 -16.04 -15.72 5.19
N ILE A 108 -15.65 -15.60 3.93
CA ILE A 108 -16.52 -15.83 2.77
C ILE A 108 -16.98 -17.30 2.72
N LYS A 109 -16.07 -18.24 2.96
CA LYS A 109 -16.37 -19.67 2.96
C LYS A 109 -17.36 -20.05 4.05
N ARG A 110 -17.23 -19.47 5.26
CA ARG A 110 -18.18 -19.64 6.34
C ARG A 110 -19.56 -19.14 5.98
N LYS A 111 -19.68 -17.97 5.38
CA LYS A 111 -20.96 -17.41 4.94
C LYS A 111 -21.64 -18.27 3.89
N LYS A 112 -20.89 -18.81 2.93
CA LYS A 112 -21.41 -19.73 1.92
C LYS A 112 -21.95 -21.02 2.55
N ASN A 113 -21.25 -21.59 3.51
CA ASN A 113 -21.70 -22.79 4.21
C ASN A 113 -22.98 -22.54 5.02
N GLN A 114 -23.09 -21.40 5.70
CA GLN A 114 -24.29 -21.01 6.41
C GLN A 114 -25.50 -20.83 5.50
N GLN A 115 -25.29 -20.28 4.29
CA GLN A 115 -26.35 -20.13 3.28
C GLN A 115 -26.81 -21.47 2.72
N LYS A 116 -25.94 -22.46 2.64
CA LYS A 116 -26.30 -23.81 2.16
C LYS A 116 -27.09 -24.64 3.18
N GLU A 117 -27.00 -24.31 4.46
CA GLU A 117 -27.72 -24.98 5.55
C GLU A 117 -29.16 -24.45 5.72
N HIS A 118 -29.49 -23.38 5.02
CA HIS A 118 -30.83 -22.79 4.99
C HIS A 118 -31.54 -23.07 3.67
#